data_5f6cdf5bff24ce60a0d8f8b6ed4a8ca5
#
_entry.id   5f6cdf5bff24ce60a0d8f8b6ed4a8ca5
#
_cell.length_a   1.000
_cell.length_b   1.000
_cell.length_c   1.000
_cell.angle_alpha   90.00
_cell.angle_beta   90.00
_cell.angle_gamma   90.00
#
_symmetry.space_group_name_H-M   'P 1'
#
loop_
_entity.id
_entity.type
_entity.pdbx_description
1 polymer ?
#
loop_
_entity_poly.entity_id
_entity_poly.type
_entity_poly.pdbx_seq_one_letter_code
_entity_poly.pdbx_strand_id
1 'polypeptide(L)'
;MYTYLIVDDEMIERKGIRMLLSRMNIRENILEASNGEEALEVFEKEKIDVLLTDINMPFMDGIELLSRIHEAYPGTETVIFSGYDEFSYAKKAISYGVSAYILKPVNPEEFEKVVGEITEKLAKSEREEKRKDESMEFLREHLLYLMVNGQSRSAMQEKTQMLLDMSFVRDFCRMVLLECANNYFEQVNSEQIEKMQSDLQMPFHYLNLNPQQSILFFSEEPDGGWEAFGRKLYRYIREMWDQECFLAVSGEITPDVELYDAFAQTEQLMERRFYHTGNHVFLPFQEEQSEVLVQIDAEILIRQIQQDIRMKDLESLREHFDQFCEKYEHQTIFSQIYIKFMFSNLLKEIYDNLERKDERELDREIDALYHSSSMVGVIQAVRMGIERLETVFRADGGVAKRREVEQIKQYIRENYSDSGMGVDQLAREVGMTPNYLSSIFKKNTGENLSRYLKGFRMERAREMLENTNEKIGIICEKCGFVNVSYFCQSFREYFGISPQKYRDQGE
;
A
#
# COMPACT_ATOMS: atom_id res chain seq x y z
N MET A 1 27.85 -29.63 -0.35
CA MET A 1 28.70 -30.70 -0.94
C MET A 1 30.12 -30.32 -0.62
N TYR A 2 30.93 -31.19 0.02
CA TYR A 2 32.25 -30.85 0.59
C TYR A 2 33.39 -31.19 -0.36
N THR A 3 34.43 -30.35 -0.37
CA THR A 3 35.64 -30.52 -1.18
C THR A 3 36.71 -31.19 -0.33
N TYR A 4 37.26 -32.31 -0.82
CA TYR A 4 38.27 -33.10 -0.17
C TYR A 4 39.62 -32.90 -0.92
N LEU A 5 40.71 -32.62 -0.20
CA LEU A 5 42.05 -32.62 -0.73
C LEU A 5 42.86 -33.77 -0.15
N ILE A 6 43.36 -34.64 -1.01
CA ILE A 6 44.23 -35.78 -0.63
C ILE A 6 45.69 -35.35 -0.94
N VAL A 7 46.57 -35.39 0.07
CA VAL A 7 47.96 -35.01 -0.06
C VAL A 7 48.86 -36.18 0.40
N ASP A 8 49.59 -36.76 -0.50
CA ASP A 8 50.52 -37.84 -0.26
C ASP A 8 51.47 -37.91 -1.45
N ASP A 9 52.75 -38.17 -1.24
CA ASP A 9 53.74 -38.26 -2.32
C ASP A 9 53.60 -39.55 -3.13
N GLU A 10 53.06 -40.62 -2.53
CA GLU A 10 52.81 -41.88 -3.20
C GLU A 10 51.47 -41.89 -3.95
N MET A 11 51.51 -41.96 -5.27
CA MET A 11 50.30 -42.03 -6.10
C MET A 11 49.38 -43.23 -5.76
N ILE A 12 49.96 -44.34 -5.28
CA ILE A 12 49.18 -45.51 -4.92
C ILE A 12 48.33 -45.26 -3.68
N GLU A 13 48.88 -44.54 -2.70
CA GLU A 13 48.19 -44.18 -1.45
C GLU A 13 47.07 -43.18 -1.77
N ARG A 14 47.33 -42.16 -2.57
CA ARG A 14 46.27 -41.22 -3.01
C ARG A 14 45.10 -41.95 -3.71
N LYS A 15 45.39 -42.90 -4.59
CA LYS A 15 44.36 -43.71 -5.24
C LYS A 15 43.58 -44.59 -4.24
N GLY A 16 44.29 -45.14 -3.25
CA GLY A 16 43.66 -45.90 -2.17
C GLY A 16 42.69 -45.10 -1.38
N ILE A 17 43.08 -43.92 -0.92
CA ILE A 17 42.21 -42.99 -0.18
C ILE A 17 41.02 -42.54 -1.04
N ARG A 18 41.24 -42.19 -2.33
CA ARG A 18 40.20 -41.86 -3.28
C ARG A 18 39.20 -43.01 -3.44
N MET A 19 39.65 -44.26 -3.45
CA MET A 19 38.78 -45.41 -3.55
C MET A 19 37.94 -45.57 -2.28
N LEU A 20 38.49 -45.33 -1.09
CA LEU A 20 37.77 -45.32 0.18
C LEU A 20 36.67 -44.24 0.22
N LEU A 21 36.97 -43.01 -0.19
CA LEU A 21 35.99 -41.95 -0.33
C LEU A 21 34.85 -42.32 -1.33
N SER A 22 35.23 -42.94 -2.45
CA SER A 22 34.26 -43.42 -3.44
C SER A 22 33.29 -44.45 -2.92
N ARG A 23 33.71 -45.31 -1.98
CA ARG A 23 32.86 -46.29 -1.29
C ARG A 23 31.81 -45.62 -0.40
N MET A 24 32.11 -44.43 0.12
CA MET A 24 31.21 -43.60 0.90
C MET A 24 30.30 -42.72 0.01
N ASN A 25 30.26 -43.00 -1.28
CA ASN A 25 29.58 -42.18 -2.31
C ASN A 25 30.12 -40.74 -2.49
N ILE A 26 31.29 -40.45 -2.00
CA ILE A 26 32.02 -39.19 -2.21
C ILE A 26 32.86 -39.38 -3.47
N ARG A 27 32.36 -38.93 -4.63
CA ARG A 27 33.00 -39.12 -5.93
C ARG A 27 33.41 -37.82 -6.60
N GLU A 28 32.69 -36.75 -6.29
CA GLU A 28 32.89 -35.43 -6.84
C GLU A 28 33.64 -34.56 -5.82
N ASN A 29 34.34 -33.54 -6.30
CA ASN A 29 35.12 -32.61 -5.46
C ASN A 29 36.24 -33.29 -4.65
N ILE A 30 36.93 -34.21 -5.25
CA ILE A 30 38.17 -34.79 -4.68
C ILE A 30 39.38 -34.28 -5.49
N LEU A 31 40.17 -33.44 -4.83
CA LEU A 31 41.44 -32.90 -5.37
C LEU A 31 42.60 -33.68 -4.83
N GLU A 32 43.72 -33.67 -5.52
CA GLU A 32 44.96 -34.39 -5.15
C GLU A 32 46.15 -33.46 -5.25
N ALA A 33 47.08 -33.60 -4.32
CA ALA A 33 48.41 -32.98 -4.35
C ALA A 33 49.49 -33.98 -3.96
N SER A 34 50.68 -33.81 -4.48
CA SER A 34 51.80 -34.76 -4.23
C SER A 34 52.72 -34.31 -3.11
N ASN A 35 52.56 -33.15 -2.54
CA ASN A 35 53.32 -32.57 -1.45
C ASN A 35 52.61 -31.36 -0.84
N GLY A 36 53.15 -30.82 0.26
CA GLY A 36 52.54 -29.68 0.94
C GLY A 36 52.58 -28.39 0.17
N GLU A 37 53.54 -28.13 -0.71
CA GLU A 37 53.61 -26.93 -1.52
C GLU A 37 52.48 -26.91 -2.58
N GLU A 38 52.32 -28.03 -3.29
CA GLU A 38 51.21 -28.20 -4.24
C GLU A 38 49.85 -28.11 -3.56
N ALA A 39 49.72 -28.67 -2.32
CA ALA A 39 48.49 -28.55 -1.52
C ALA A 39 48.15 -27.06 -1.24
N LEU A 40 49.11 -26.23 -0.87
CA LEU A 40 48.89 -24.79 -0.65
C LEU A 40 48.43 -24.07 -1.92
N GLU A 41 48.95 -24.39 -3.07
CA GLU A 41 48.46 -23.84 -4.35
C GLU A 41 47.00 -24.20 -4.64
N VAL A 42 46.58 -25.37 -4.20
CA VAL A 42 45.14 -25.78 -4.31
C VAL A 42 44.29 -24.97 -3.35
N PHE A 43 44.73 -24.74 -2.12
CA PHE A 43 44.01 -23.92 -1.13
C PHE A 43 43.86 -22.45 -1.57
N GLU A 44 44.80 -21.91 -2.36
CA GLU A 44 44.70 -20.56 -2.94
C GLU A 44 43.59 -20.44 -4.02
N LYS A 45 43.28 -21.55 -4.70
CA LYS A 45 42.35 -21.58 -5.85
C LYS A 45 40.95 -22.08 -5.51
N GLU A 46 40.89 -22.99 -4.53
CA GLU A 46 39.63 -23.70 -4.19
C GLU A 46 39.43 -23.75 -2.67
N LYS A 47 38.14 -23.63 -2.26
CA LYS A 47 37.77 -23.84 -0.86
C LYS A 47 37.84 -25.33 -0.52
N ILE A 48 38.72 -25.70 0.43
CA ILE A 48 38.85 -27.07 0.92
C ILE A 48 38.17 -27.25 2.26
N ASP A 49 37.20 -28.14 2.32
CA ASP A 49 36.48 -28.45 3.56
C ASP A 49 37.19 -29.54 4.38
N VAL A 50 37.80 -30.53 3.73
CA VAL A 50 38.51 -31.66 4.40
C VAL A 50 39.86 -31.90 3.76
N LEU A 51 40.92 -31.79 4.54
CA LEU A 51 42.27 -32.14 4.19
C LEU A 51 42.63 -33.54 4.71
N LEU A 52 43.08 -34.40 3.82
CA LEU A 52 43.54 -35.78 4.10
C LEU A 52 45.03 -35.82 3.72
N THR A 53 45.94 -35.74 4.69
CA THR A 53 47.37 -35.60 4.40
C THR A 53 48.24 -36.65 5.04
N ASP A 54 49.28 -37.12 4.30
CA ASP A 54 50.40 -37.83 4.88
C ASP A 54 51.32 -36.87 5.67
N ILE A 55 52.09 -37.39 6.62
CA ILE A 55 53.11 -36.64 7.35
C ILE A 55 54.37 -36.52 6.52
N ASN A 56 54.89 -37.66 6.04
CA ASN A 56 56.21 -37.76 5.44
C ASN A 56 56.17 -37.50 3.93
N MET A 57 56.31 -36.24 3.54
CA MET A 57 56.33 -35.85 2.14
C MET A 57 57.54 -35.00 1.82
N PRO A 58 58.04 -35.02 0.56
CA PRO A 58 59.16 -34.19 0.14
C PRO A 58 58.73 -32.72 0.06
N PHE A 59 59.72 -31.81 0.16
CA PHE A 59 59.62 -30.35 0.08
C PHE A 59 58.93 -29.72 1.31
N MET A 60 57.70 -30.07 1.60
CA MET A 60 56.93 -29.62 2.74
C MET A 60 56.20 -30.82 3.36
N ASP A 61 56.53 -31.14 4.60
CA ASP A 61 55.89 -32.23 5.33
C ASP A 61 54.46 -31.87 5.78
N GLY A 62 53.68 -32.91 6.16
CA GLY A 62 52.29 -32.73 6.58
C GLY A 62 52.10 -31.89 7.85
N ILE A 63 53.10 -31.84 8.74
CA ILE A 63 53.06 -31.03 9.97
C ILE A 63 53.28 -29.56 9.66
N GLU A 64 54.20 -29.26 8.74
CA GLU A 64 54.43 -27.87 8.26
C GLU A 64 53.20 -27.39 7.48
N LEU A 65 52.64 -28.25 6.62
CA LEU A 65 51.38 -27.95 5.92
C LEU A 65 50.26 -27.61 6.90
N LEU A 66 50.05 -28.43 7.93
CA LEU A 66 49.07 -28.20 8.98
C LEU A 66 49.24 -26.87 9.68
N SER A 67 50.47 -26.52 10.05
CA SER A 67 50.74 -25.23 10.71
C SER A 67 50.23 -24.07 9.90
N ARG A 68 50.48 -24.10 8.58
CA ARG A 68 50.05 -23.04 7.66
C ARG A 68 48.54 -23.01 7.42
N ILE A 69 47.93 -24.20 7.31
CA ILE A 69 46.48 -24.31 7.11
C ILE A 69 45.69 -23.89 8.37
N HIS A 70 46.18 -24.26 9.54
CA HIS A 70 45.52 -23.88 10.79
C HIS A 70 45.41 -22.37 10.98
N GLU A 71 46.42 -21.61 10.57
CA GLU A 71 46.43 -20.15 10.66
C GLU A 71 45.60 -19.46 9.53
N ALA A 72 45.74 -19.97 8.29
CA ALA A 72 45.16 -19.33 7.13
C ALA A 72 43.72 -19.80 6.80
N TYR A 73 43.37 -21.04 7.15
CA TYR A 73 42.10 -21.70 6.80
C TYR A 73 41.50 -22.43 7.97
N PRO A 74 41.10 -21.74 9.04
CA PRO A 74 40.68 -22.36 10.33
C PRO A 74 39.39 -23.20 10.24
N GLY A 75 38.67 -23.13 9.11
CA GLY A 75 37.44 -23.91 8.86
C GLY A 75 37.67 -25.27 8.21
N THR A 76 38.92 -25.61 7.85
CA THR A 76 39.26 -26.90 7.21
C THR A 76 39.44 -28.02 8.27
N GLU A 77 38.64 -29.07 8.16
CA GLU A 77 38.82 -30.26 8.98
C GLU A 77 39.99 -31.10 8.43
N THR A 78 40.89 -31.55 9.32
CA THR A 78 42.14 -32.21 8.85
C THR A 78 42.27 -33.60 9.44
N VAL A 79 42.58 -34.57 8.58
CA VAL A 79 42.93 -35.93 8.92
C VAL A 79 44.37 -36.22 8.51
N ILE A 80 45.14 -36.78 9.40
CA ILE A 80 46.55 -37.15 9.16
C ILE A 80 46.66 -38.67 9.05
N PHE A 81 47.48 -39.10 8.08
CA PHE A 81 47.94 -40.46 7.96
C PHE A 81 49.40 -40.56 8.41
N SER A 82 49.77 -41.61 9.17
CA SER A 82 51.11 -41.76 9.69
C SER A 82 51.54 -43.23 9.85
N GLY A 83 52.84 -43.50 9.72
CA GLY A 83 53.44 -44.79 10.00
C GLY A 83 53.66 -45.04 11.48
N TYR A 84 54.02 -46.29 11.87
CA TYR A 84 54.01 -46.83 13.25
C TYR A 84 54.96 -46.14 14.25
N ASP A 85 55.96 -45.37 13.85
CA ASP A 85 57.02 -44.86 14.73
C ASP A 85 56.96 -43.35 15.06
N GLU A 86 55.83 -42.69 14.83
CA GLU A 86 55.81 -41.21 14.80
C GLU A 86 54.99 -40.55 15.92
N PHE A 87 55.02 -41.09 17.15
CA PHE A 87 54.31 -40.52 18.30
C PHE A 87 54.63 -39.05 18.59
N SER A 88 55.84 -38.60 18.22
CA SER A 88 56.23 -37.19 18.33
C SER A 88 55.42 -36.25 17.42
N TYR A 89 55.02 -36.72 16.25
CA TYR A 89 54.22 -35.95 15.27
C TYR A 89 52.77 -35.91 15.67
N ALA A 90 52.22 -36.97 16.25
CA ALA A 90 50.84 -36.99 16.77
C ALA A 90 50.62 -35.89 17.81
N LYS A 91 51.61 -35.65 18.71
CA LYS A 91 51.51 -34.60 19.73
C LYS A 91 51.49 -33.18 19.09
N LYS A 92 52.30 -32.95 18.02
CA LYS A 92 52.29 -31.71 17.31
C LYS A 92 50.98 -31.50 16.52
N ALA A 93 50.52 -32.54 15.85
CA ALA A 93 49.28 -32.52 15.11
C ALA A 93 48.09 -32.13 15.98
N ILE A 94 47.99 -32.72 17.20
CA ILE A 94 46.95 -32.39 18.20
C ILE A 94 47.00 -30.89 18.58
N SER A 95 48.23 -30.31 18.69
CA SER A 95 48.34 -28.89 19.04
C SER A 95 47.86 -27.95 17.93
N TYR A 96 47.79 -28.41 16.69
CA TYR A 96 47.18 -27.70 15.54
C TYR A 96 45.70 -28.05 15.30
N GLY A 97 45.08 -28.78 16.23
CA GLY A 97 43.63 -29.01 16.20
C GLY A 97 43.16 -29.97 15.11
N VAL A 98 44.01 -30.98 14.75
CA VAL A 98 43.58 -32.00 13.78
C VAL A 98 42.33 -32.71 14.20
N SER A 99 41.45 -33.00 13.26
CA SER A 99 40.17 -33.70 13.52
C SER A 99 40.36 -35.17 13.80
N ALA A 100 41.32 -35.81 13.14
CA ALA A 100 41.68 -37.22 13.38
C ALA A 100 43.10 -37.58 12.92
N TYR A 101 43.57 -38.69 13.44
CA TYR A 101 44.90 -39.29 13.15
C TYR A 101 44.68 -40.77 12.86
N ILE A 102 45.07 -41.23 11.67
CA ILE A 102 44.87 -42.60 11.20
C ILE A 102 46.24 -43.26 10.97
N LEU A 103 46.43 -44.45 11.50
CA LEU A 103 47.68 -45.21 11.30
C LEU A 103 47.67 -45.93 9.95
N LYS A 104 48.82 -45.92 9.25
CA LYS A 104 49.08 -46.78 8.08
C LYS A 104 49.50 -48.19 8.51
N PRO A 105 49.01 -49.26 7.86
CA PRO A 105 48.09 -49.27 6.72
C PRO A 105 46.67 -48.85 7.09
N VAL A 106 46.10 -48.00 6.28
CA VAL A 106 44.75 -47.43 6.56
C VAL A 106 43.67 -48.50 6.64
N ASN A 107 43.06 -48.63 7.81
CA ASN A 107 41.92 -49.53 7.99
C ASN A 107 40.65 -48.87 7.39
N PRO A 108 39.97 -49.57 6.42
CA PRO A 108 38.77 -49.00 5.77
C PRO A 108 37.65 -48.63 6.74
N GLU A 109 37.38 -49.45 7.76
CA GLU A 109 36.32 -49.22 8.75
C GLU A 109 36.61 -47.98 9.62
N GLU A 110 37.87 -47.81 10.04
CA GLU A 110 38.32 -46.65 10.81
C GLU A 110 38.24 -45.37 9.96
N PHE A 111 38.68 -45.45 8.70
CA PHE A 111 38.61 -44.34 7.75
C PHE A 111 37.15 -43.87 7.51
N GLU A 112 36.27 -44.81 7.20
CA GLU A 112 34.87 -44.57 6.98
C GLU A 112 34.20 -43.92 8.21
N LYS A 113 34.53 -44.36 9.39
CA LYS A 113 34.04 -43.80 10.66
C LYS A 113 34.53 -42.35 10.84
N VAL A 114 35.83 -42.10 10.69
CA VAL A 114 36.43 -40.78 10.88
C VAL A 114 35.87 -39.78 9.87
N VAL A 115 35.83 -40.13 8.59
CA VAL A 115 35.31 -39.23 7.54
C VAL A 115 33.83 -39.02 7.74
N GLY A 116 33.08 -40.02 8.20
CA GLY A 116 31.66 -39.87 8.54
C GLY A 116 31.41 -38.87 9.67
N GLU A 117 32.20 -38.98 10.78
CA GLU A 117 32.12 -38.05 11.92
C GLU A 117 32.45 -36.61 11.51
N ILE A 118 33.46 -36.42 10.62
CA ILE A 118 33.85 -35.11 10.08
C ILE A 118 32.72 -34.52 9.22
N THR A 119 32.18 -35.36 8.32
CA THR A 119 31.07 -34.94 7.45
C THR A 119 29.82 -34.54 8.25
N GLU A 120 29.51 -35.27 9.30
CA GLU A 120 28.39 -34.95 10.19
C GLU A 120 28.64 -33.65 10.98
N LYS A 121 29.88 -33.44 11.45
CA LYS A 121 30.30 -32.20 12.12
C LYS A 121 30.14 -30.97 11.19
N LEU A 122 30.62 -31.06 9.96
CA LEU A 122 30.47 -30.00 8.96
C LEU A 122 29.01 -29.72 8.65
N ALA A 123 28.21 -30.75 8.41
CA ALA A 123 26.77 -30.61 8.18
C ALA A 123 26.03 -29.98 9.36
N LYS A 124 26.44 -30.28 10.60
CA LYS A 124 25.88 -29.66 11.79
C LYS A 124 26.24 -28.16 11.88
N SER A 125 27.51 -27.85 11.63
CA SER A 125 28.00 -26.45 11.63
C SER A 125 27.25 -25.59 10.58
N GLU A 126 27.13 -26.09 9.36
CA GLU A 126 26.34 -25.40 8.29
C GLU A 126 24.87 -25.20 8.67
N ARG A 127 24.25 -26.22 9.28
CA ARG A 127 22.85 -26.09 9.75
C ARG A 127 22.70 -25.07 10.88
N GLU A 128 23.68 -25.01 11.79
CA GLU A 128 23.69 -24.03 12.89
C GLU A 128 23.91 -22.60 12.37
N GLU A 129 24.82 -22.42 11.40
CA GLU A 129 25.09 -21.15 10.74
C GLU A 129 23.84 -20.67 9.97
N LYS A 130 23.27 -21.53 9.14
CA LYS A 130 22.03 -21.23 8.41
C LYS A 130 20.86 -20.89 9.35
N ARG A 131 20.71 -21.60 10.47
CA ARG A 131 19.69 -21.27 11.48
C ARG A 131 19.93 -19.93 12.16
N LYS A 132 21.20 -19.55 12.37
CA LYS A 132 21.53 -18.23 12.90
C LYS A 132 21.16 -17.14 11.91
N ASP A 133 21.50 -17.32 10.63
CA ASP A 133 21.18 -16.37 9.58
C ASP A 133 19.66 -16.21 9.41
N GLU A 134 18.92 -17.32 9.34
CA GLU A 134 17.46 -17.32 9.30
C GLU A 134 16.84 -16.62 10.52
N SER A 135 17.41 -16.85 11.72
CA SER A 135 16.93 -16.20 12.94
C SER A 135 17.25 -14.70 12.97
N MET A 136 18.39 -14.29 12.42
CA MET A 136 18.77 -12.90 12.32
C MET A 136 17.92 -12.16 11.29
N GLU A 137 17.61 -12.79 10.16
CA GLU A 137 16.71 -12.25 9.14
C GLU A 137 15.29 -12.05 9.70
N PHE A 138 14.75 -13.06 10.39
CA PHE A 138 13.47 -12.95 11.09
C PHE A 138 13.44 -11.81 12.11
N LEU A 139 14.52 -11.62 12.87
CA LEU A 139 14.62 -10.50 13.82
C LEU A 139 14.64 -9.15 13.10
N ARG A 140 15.34 -9.03 11.97
CA ARG A 140 15.35 -7.80 11.15
C ARG A 140 13.96 -7.47 10.64
N GLU A 141 13.27 -8.43 10.06
CA GLU A 141 11.88 -8.25 9.59
C GLU A 141 10.94 -7.84 10.74
N HIS A 142 11.05 -8.51 11.89
CA HIS A 142 10.23 -8.18 13.05
C HIS A 142 10.47 -6.74 13.55
N LEU A 143 11.71 -6.29 13.58
CA LEU A 143 12.05 -4.94 13.97
C LEU A 143 11.54 -3.90 12.96
N LEU A 144 11.67 -4.17 11.66
CA LEU A 144 11.08 -3.32 10.63
C LEU A 144 9.55 -3.23 10.79
N TYR A 145 8.90 -4.36 11.04
CA TYR A 145 7.46 -4.41 11.30
C TYR A 145 7.06 -3.52 12.49
N LEU A 146 7.80 -3.60 13.59
CA LEU A 146 7.53 -2.78 14.77
C LEU A 146 7.75 -1.28 14.50
N MET A 147 8.78 -0.91 13.72
CA MET A 147 9.07 0.49 13.35
C MET A 147 7.99 1.06 12.45
N VAL A 148 7.50 0.29 11.49
CA VAL A 148 6.39 0.69 10.61
C VAL A 148 5.09 0.86 11.41
N ASN A 149 4.91 0.10 12.50
CA ASN A 149 3.75 0.18 13.39
C ASN A 149 3.92 1.16 14.58
N GLY A 150 4.85 2.09 14.49
CA GLY A 150 4.96 3.25 15.41
C GLY A 150 5.87 3.05 16.61
N GLN A 151 6.70 2.01 16.63
CA GLN A 151 7.77 1.94 17.64
C GLN A 151 8.98 2.75 17.17
N SER A 152 9.37 3.75 17.96
CA SER A 152 10.44 4.66 17.59
C SER A 152 11.81 3.99 17.55
N ARG A 153 12.66 4.42 16.61
CA ARG A 153 14.07 3.98 16.49
C ARG A 153 14.83 4.08 17.80
N SER A 154 14.65 5.18 18.55
CA SER A 154 15.37 5.43 19.80
C SER A 154 15.02 4.41 20.89
N ALA A 155 13.75 4.05 21.03
CA ALA A 155 13.32 3.05 22.00
C ALA A 155 13.82 1.62 21.66
N MET A 156 14.06 1.35 20.38
CA MET A 156 14.61 0.06 19.92
C MET A 156 16.13 0.03 20.03
N GLN A 157 16.84 1.10 19.72
CA GLN A 157 18.28 1.17 19.82
C GLN A 157 18.78 0.82 21.24
N GLU A 158 18.12 1.29 22.29
CA GLU A 158 18.51 0.95 23.66
C GLU A 158 18.37 -0.55 23.98
N LYS A 159 17.40 -1.23 23.36
CA LYS A 159 17.11 -2.65 23.65
C LYS A 159 17.87 -3.62 22.74
N THR A 160 18.21 -3.21 21.53
CA THR A 160 18.75 -4.11 20.48
C THR A 160 20.19 -3.84 20.07
N GLN A 161 20.80 -2.73 20.53
CA GLN A 161 22.19 -2.36 20.20
C GLN A 161 23.25 -3.45 20.49
N MET A 162 22.92 -4.44 21.33
CA MET A 162 23.81 -5.57 21.63
C MET A 162 23.63 -6.76 20.66
N LEU A 163 22.56 -6.83 19.89
CA LEU A 163 22.17 -8.04 19.17
C LEU A 163 22.10 -7.89 17.66
N LEU A 164 21.84 -6.68 17.14
CA LEU A 164 21.60 -6.47 15.72
C LEU A 164 22.09 -5.11 15.23
N ASP A 165 22.87 -5.11 14.15
CA ASP A 165 23.17 -3.89 13.43
C ASP A 165 21.96 -3.44 12.61
N MET A 166 21.35 -2.32 13.01
CA MET A 166 20.22 -1.68 12.34
C MET A 166 20.65 -0.47 11.50
N SER A 167 21.93 -0.35 11.17
CA SER A 167 22.47 0.78 10.37
C SER A 167 21.81 0.85 8.99
N PHE A 168 21.49 -0.29 8.39
CA PHE A 168 20.85 -0.40 7.08
C PHE A 168 19.51 0.35 6.96
N VAL A 169 18.79 0.54 8.07
CA VAL A 169 17.53 1.30 8.08
C VAL A 169 17.75 2.78 7.77
N ARG A 170 18.96 3.31 8.03
CA ARG A 170 19.31 4.71 7.74
C ARG A 170 19.54 4.97 6.28
N ASP A 171 19.82 3.92 5.53
CA ASP A 171 20.11 3.99 4.10
C ASP A 171 18.83 3.96 3.24
N PHE A 172 17.68 3.70 3.86
CA PHE A 172 16.43 3.72 3.13
C PHE A 172 16.08 5.14 2.66
N CYS A 173 15.87 5.28 1.36
CA CYS A 173 15.45 6.53 0.73
C CYS A 173 13.95 6.55 0.38
N ARG A 174 13.35 5.40 0.12
CA ARG A 174 11.92 5.24 -0.24
C ARG A 174 11.37 3.92 0.25
N MET A 175 10.05 3.88 0.41
CA MET A 175 9.31 2.63 0.51
C MET A 175 8.21 2.56 -0.55
N VAL A 176 7.88 1.35 -0.97
CA VAL A 176 6.75 1.07 -1.84
C VAL A 176 5.83 0.10 -1.14
N LEU A 177 4.62 0.56 -0.83
CA LEU A 177 3.54 -0.29 -0.33
C LEU A 177 2.90 -1.01 -1.50
N LEU A 178 2.83 -2.32 -1.43
CA LEU A 178 2.12 -3.18 -2.36
C LEU A 178 0.83 -3.66 -1.71
N GLU A 179 -0.28 -3.61 -2.44
CA GLU A 179 -1.53 -4.21 -2.02
C GLU A 179 -2.11 -5.07 -3.13
N CYS A 180 -2.31 -6.35 -2.85
CA CYS A 180 -2.92 -7.33 -3.75
C CYS A 180 -4.23 -7.84 -3.16
N ALA A 181 -5.18 -8.19 -4.03
CA ALA A 181 -6.35 -8.95 -3.62
C ALA A 181 -5.98 -10.42 -3.29
N ASN A 182 -6.90 -11.16 -2.70
CA ASN A 182 -6.82 -12.62 -2.55
C ASN A 182 -5.72 -13.18 -1.61
N ASN A 183 -5.25 -12.40 -0.63
CA ASN A 183 -4.25 -12.87 0.36
C ASN A 183 -2.96 -13.42 -0.29
N TYR A 184 -2.53 -12.80 -1.39
CA TYR A 184 -1.43 -13.30 -2.21
C TYR A 184 -0.11 -13.38 -1.45
N PHE A 185 0.17 -12.44 -0.54
CA PHE A 185 1.47 -12.37 0.14
C PHE A 185 1.70 -13.50 1.18
N GLU A 186 0.69 -14.30 1.52
CA GLU A 186 0.90 -15.53 2.29
C GLU A 186 1.71 -16.59 1.52
N GLN A 187 1.74 -16.51 0.20
CA GLN A 187 2.36 -17.52 -0.69
C GLN A 187 3.72 -17.08 -1.21
N VAL A 188 4.11 -15.81 -0.99
CA VAL A 188 5.38 -15.26 -1.47
C VAL A 188 6.53 -15.83 -0.65
N ASN A 189 7.52 -16.39 -1.32
CA ASN A 189 8.72 -16.98 -0.72
C ASN A 189 9.99 -16.21 -1.12
N SER A 190 11.09 -16.49 -0.43
CA SER A 190 12.39 -15.83 -0.65
C SER A 190 12.90 -15.97 -2.09
N GLU A 191 12.70 -17.13 -2.74
CA GLU A 191 13.12 -17.36 -4.12
C GLU A 191 12.42 -16.43 -5.12
N GLN A 192 11.12 -16.18 -4.91
CA GLN A 192 10.36 -15.23 -5.72
C GLN A 192 10.84 -13.78 -5.52
N ILE A 193 11.21 -13.42 -4.30
CA ILE A 193 11.75 -12.10 -3.97
C ILE A 193 13.13 -11.91 -4.61
N GLU A 194 14.05 -12.86 -4.47
CA GLU A 194 15.38 -12.83 -5.07
C GLU A 194 15.28 -12.72 -6.61
N LYS A 195 14.37 -13.48 -7.21
CA LYS A 195 14.10 -13.40 -8.65
C LYS A 195 13.59 -12.01 -9.05
N MET A 196 12.67 -11.43 -8.27
CA MET A 196 12.15 -10.09 -8.54
C MET A 196 13.26 -9.02 -8.46
N GLN A 197 14.15 -9.10 -7.46
CA GLN A 197 15.29 -8.21 -7.36
C GLN A 197 16.23 -8.31 -8.58
N SER A 198 16.52 -9.55 -9.00
CA SER A 198 17.36 -9.82 -10.17
C SER A 198 16.75 -9.29 -11.46
N ASP A 199 15.46 -9.57 -11.71
CA ASP A 199 14.76 -9.18 -12.94
C ASP A 199 14.55 -7.66 -13.04
N LEU A 200 14.29 -7.01 -11.89
CA LEU A 200 14.15 -5.56 -11.80
C LEU A 200 15.49 -4.83 -11.77
N GLN A 201 16.59 -5.52 -11.48
CA GLN A 201 17.94 -4.97 -11.27
C GLN A 201 17.95 -3.86 -10.21
N MET A 202 17.19 -4.06 -9.15
CA MET A 202 17.03 -3.10 -8.07
C MET A 202 16.97 -3.84 -6.73
N PRO A 203 17.94 -3.66 -5.83
CA PRO A 203 17.92 -4.27 -4.50
C PRO A 203 16.88 -3.58 -3.61
N PHE A 204 16.20 -4.36 -2.79
CA PHE A 204 15.27 -3.86 -1.79
C PHE A 204 15.17 -4.81 -0.59
N HIS A 205 14.71 -4.31 0.55
CA HIS A 205 14.31 -5.14 1.66
C HIS A 205 12.79 -5.37 1.60
N TYR A 206 12.40 -6.63 1.68
CA TYR A 206 11.00 -7.05 1.67
C TYR A 206 10.47 -7.20 3.09
N LEU A 207 9.27 -6.70 3.34
CA LEU A 207 8.54 -6.89 4.59
C LEU A 207 7.09 -7.27 4.28
N ASN A 208 6.68 -8.45 4.73
CA ASN A 208 5.26 -8.83 4.70
C ASN A 208 4.53 -8.22 5.90
N LEU A 209 3.50 -7.40 5.66
CA LEU A 209 2.69 -6.81 6.72
C LEU A 209 1.51 -7.70 7.10
N ASN A 210 0.84 -8.21 6.09
CA ASN A 210 -0.36 -9.05 6.23
C ASN A 210 -0.62 -9.79 4.90
N PRO A 211 -1.63 -10.68 4.84
CA PRO A 211 -1.90 -11.45 3.62
C PRO A 211 -2.11 -10.63 2.33
N GLN A 212 -2.53 -9.37 2.46
CA GLN A 212 -2.86 -8.50 1.33
C GLN A 212 -1.85 -7.39 1.09
N GLN A 213 -0.94 -7.13 2.03
CA GLN A 213 -0.03 -5.98 1.95
C GLN A 213 1.41 -6.37 2.27
N SER A 214 2.34 -5.82 1.50
CA SER A 214 3.78 -5.91 1.73
C SER A 214 4.48 -4.59 1.42
N ILE A 215 5.64 -4.38 2.01
CA ILE A 215 6.47 -3.20 1.78
C ILE A 215 7.79 -3.62 1.17
N LEU A 216 8.26 -2.84 0.19
CA LEU A 216 9.60 -2.86 -0.35
C LEU A 216 10.33 -1.60 0.10
N PHE A 217 11.47 -1.73 0.79
CA PHE A 217 12.32 -0.62 1.19
C PHE A 217 13.52 -0.53 0.25
N PHE A 218 13.79 0.65 -0.26
CA PHE A 218 14.86 0.93 -1.20
C PHE A 218 15.90 1.87 -0.60
N SER A 219 17.17 1.59 -0.87
CA SER A 219 18.31 2.42 -0.46
C SER A 219 18.88 3.25 -1.61
N GLU A 220 18.39 3.05 -2.82
CA GLU A 220 18.86 3.72 -4.02
C GLU A 220 17.68 4.23 -4.84
N GLU A 221 17.91 5.31 -5.61
CA GLU A 221 16.94 5.83 -6.55
C GLU A 221 16.99 5.03 -7.86
N PRO A 222 15.86 4.64 -8.45
CA PRO A 222 15.85 3.90 -9.70
C PRO A 222 16.16 4.79 -10.91
N ASP A 223 16.84 4.22 -11.91
CA ASP A 223 17.04 4.88 -13.20
C ASP A 223 15.70 5.23 -13.85
N GLY A 224 15.52 6.51 -14.21
CA GLY A 224 14.28 7.02 -14.82
C GLY A 224 13.19 7.43 -13.83
N GLY A 225 13.50 7.37 -12.52
CA GLY A 225 12.62 7.86 -11.44
C GLY A 225 11.51 6.89 -11.03
N TRP A 226 10.87 7.23 -9.93
CA TRP A 226 9.91 6.35 -9.25
C TRP A 226 8.63 6.07 -10.04
N GLU A 227 8.20 6.97 -10.92
CA GLU A 227 7.04 6.73 -11.77
C GLU A 227 7.29 5.61 -12.79
N ALA A 228 8.43 5.69 -13.48
CA ALA A 228 8.82 4.68 -14.47
C ALA A 228 9.06 3.32 -13.78
N PHE A 229 9.74 3.34 -12.64
CA PHE A 229 9.99 2.14 -11.84
C PHE A 229 8.69 1.51 -11.30
N GLY A 230 7.79 2.31 -10.74
CA GLY A 230 6.49 1.82 -10.25
C GLY A 230 5.67 1.14 -11.35
N ARG A 231 5.66 1.71 -12.56
CA ARG A 231 5.02 1.07 -13.72
C ARG A 231 5.71 -0.23 -14.15
N LYS A 232 7.06 -0.29 -14.06
CA LYS A 232 7.85 -1.51 -14.34
C LYS A 232 7.52 -2.59 -13.31
N LEU A 233 7.48 -2.23 -12.02
CA LEU A 233 7.16 -3.13 -10.90
C LEU A 233 5.72 -3.66 -11.01
N TYR A 234 4.74 -2.78 -11.29
CA TYR A 234 3.35 -3.18 -11.52
C TYR A 234 3.24 -4.22 -12.64
N ARG A 235 3.89 -3.94 -13.79
CA ARG A 235 3.89 -4.87 -14.93
C ARG A 235 4.52 -6.20 -14.56
N TYR A 236 5.64 -6.18 -13.85
CA TYR A 236 6.31 -7.40 -13.37
C TYR A 236 5.37 -8.25 -12.51
N ILE A 237 4.71 -7.66 -11.51
CA ILE A 237 3.79 -8.38 -10.63
C ILE A 237 2.63 -8.96 -11.43
N ARG A 238 2.06 -8.19 -12.35
CA ARG A 238 0.96 -8.65 -13.18
C ARG A 238 1.35 -9.80 -14.12
N GLU A 239 2.53 -9.74 -14.75
CA GLU A 239 2.98 -10.74 -15.72
C GLU A 239 3.57 -11.99 -15.06
N MET A 240 4.33 -11.83 -13.99
CA MET A 240 5.06 -12.92 -13.35
C MET A 240 4.29 -13.57 -12.21
N TRP A 241 3.46 -12.82 -11.51
CA TRP A 241 2.67 -13.31 -10.38
C TRP A 241 1.20 -13.48 -10.70
N ASP A 242 0.75 -13.07 -11.88
CA ASP A 242 -0.65 -13.10 -12.33
C ASP A 242 -1.60 -12.45 -11.31
N GLN A 243 -1.15 -11.35 -10.68
CA GLN A 243 -1.91 -10.61 -9.69
C GLN A 243 -2.16 -9.19 -10.12
N GLU A 244 -3.36 -8.72 -9.84
CA GLU A 244 -3.67 -7.31 -9.89
C GLU A 244 -3.29 -6.68 -8.55
N CYS A 245 -2.43 -5.67 -8.59
CA CYS A 245 -1.95 -4.99 -7.40
C CYS A 245 -2.00 -3.47 -7.55
N PHE A 246 -1.99 -2.80 -6.42
CA PHE A 246 -1.81 -1.36 -6.33
C PHE A 246 -0.50 -1.08 -5.61
N LEU A 247 0.17 -0.02 -6.04
CA LEU A 247 1.45 0.41 -5.52
C LEU A 247 1.38 1.86 -5.06
N ALA A 248 1.83 2.14 -3.86
CA ALA A 248 2.03 3.51 -3.39
C ALA A 248 3.49 3.71 -3.01
N VAL A 249 4.13 4.72 -3.59
CA VAL A 249 5.52 5.08 -3.32
C VAL A 249 5.54 6.19 -2.28
N SER A 250 6.33 6.06 -1.21
CA SER A 250 6.45 7.07 -0.17
C SER A 250 7.07 8.38 -0.66
N GLY A 251 6.98 9.42 0.13
CA GLY A 251 7.90 10.55 0.07
C GLY A 251 9.36 10.12 0.36
N GLU A 252 10.29 11.06 0.27
CA GLU A 252 11.70 10.81 0.61
C GLU A 252 11.82 10.47 2.10
N ILE A 253 12.49 9.35 2.38
CA ILE A 253 12.81 8.92 3.74
C ILE A 253 14.19 9.46 4.05
N THR A 254 14.24 10.45 4.94
CA THR A 254 15.50 10.99 5.45
C THR A 254 15.78 10.42 6.84
N PRO A 255 16.99 10.53 7.38
CA PRO A 255 17.31 10.04 8.73
C PRO A 255 16.42 10.60 9.85
N ASP A 256 15.78 11.74 9.63
CA ASP A 256 14.88 12.41 10.59
C ASP A 256 13.42 11.96 10.45
N VAL A 257 13.08 11.21 9.39
CA VAL A 257 11.73 10.70 9.15
C VAL A 257 11.60 9.32 9.78
N GLU A 258 10.64 9.13 10.67
CA GLU A 258 10.32 7.81 11.20
C GLU A 258 9.62 6.96 10.12
N LEU A 259 9.91 5.65 10.09
CA LEU A 259 9.29 4.74 9.11
C LEU A 259 7.77 4.69 9.23
N TYR A 260 7.25 4.90 10.44
CA TYR A 260 5.81 5.01 10.69
C TYR A 260 5.17 6.17 9.94
N ASP A 261 5.80 7.35 9.97
CA ASP A 261 5.27 8.53 9.28
C ASP A 261 5.29 8.35 7.76
N ALA A 262 6.38 7.78 7.24
CA ALA A 262 6.49 7.45 5.82
C ALA A 262 5.45 6.39 5.40
N PHE A 263 5.18 5.41 6.24
CA PHE A 263 4.16 4.38 6.01
C PHE A 263 2.75 4.99 6.04
N ALA A 264 2.43 5.79 7.04
CA ALA A 264 1.13 6.47 7.14
C ALA A 264 0.83 7.34 5.92
N GLN A 265 1.83 8.09 5.42
CA GLN A 265 1.70 8.84 4.17
C GLN A 265 1.45 7.90 2.96
N THR A 266 2.10 6.75 2.94
CA THR A 266 1.97 5.78 1.85
C THR A 266 0.59 5.11 1.87
N GLU A 267 0.05 4.81 3.05
CA GLU A 267 -1.34 4.35 3.19
C GLU A 267 -2.35 5.40 2.69
N GLN A 268 -2.12 6.67 3.03
CA GLN A 268 -2.94 7.79 2.53
C GLN A 268 -2.90 7.88 1.00
N LEU A 269 -1.73 7.66 0.38
CA LEU A 269 -1.61 7.59 -1.08
C LEU A 269 -2.37 6.41 -1.67
N MET A 270 -2.36 5.26 -1.00
CA MET A 270 -3.08 4.06 -1.44
C MET A 270 -4.61 4.27 -1.42
N GLU A 271 -5.15 5.13 -0.54
CA GLU A 271 -6.56 5.48 -0.55
C GLU A 271 -7.01 6.14 -1.86
N ARG A 272 -6.10 6.74 -2.64
CA ARG A 272 -6.40 7.37 -3.95
C ARG A 272 -6.94 6.38 -4.99
N ARG A 273 -6.67 5.08 -4.84
CA ARG A 273 -7.25 4.03 -5.70
C ARG A 273 -8.79 4.06 -5.72
N PHE A 274 -9.37 4.51 -4.60
CA PHE A 274 -10.81 4.64 -4.49
C PHE A 274 -11.38 5.64 -5.51
N TYR A 275 -10.63 6.69 -5.82
CA TYR A 275 -11.00 7.73 -6.77
C TYR A 275 -10.52 7.45 -8.21
N HIS A 276 -9.40 6.74 -8.35
CA HIS A 276 -8.72 6.53 -9.63
C HIS A 276 -8.63 5.04 -9.97
N THR A 277 -9.73 4.46 -10.39
CA THR A 277 -9.86 3.01 -10.65
C THR A 277 -8.96 2.49 -11.79
N GLY A 278 -8.46 3.35 -12.66
CA GLY A 278 -7.55 2.99 -13.76
C GLY A 278 -6.07 3.20 -13.43
N ASN A 279 -5.74 3.73 -12.26
CA ASN A 279 -4.36 3.96 -11.85
C ASN A 279 -3.93 2.90 -10.82
N HIS A 280 -2.77 2.32 -11.04
CA HIS A 280 -2.22 1.28 -10.17
C HIS A 280 -0.96 1.73 -9.41
N VAL A 281 -0.42 2.92 -9.74
CA VAL A 281 0.80 3.46 -9.14
C VAL A 281 0.52 4.86 -8.62
N PHE A 282 0.66 5.06 -7.32
CA PHE A 282 0.42 6.31 -6.63
C PHE A 282 1.74 6.88 -6.11
N LEU A 283 2.00 8.13 -6.46
CA LEU A 283 3.19 8.87 -6.09
C LEU A 283 2.83 10.06 -5.20
N PRO A 284 3.74 10.52 -4.32
CA PRO A 284 3.51 11.74 -3.57
C PRO A 284 3.37 12.92 -4.52
N PHE A 285 2.29 13.67 -4.36
CA PHE A 285 2.05 14.92 -5.09
C PHE A 285 2.48 16.11 -4.24
N GLN A 286 3.03 17.12 -4.89
CA GLN A 286 3.06 18.47 -4.34
C GLN A 286 1.69 19.10 -4.63
N GLU A 287 0.74 19.01 -3.70
CA GLU A 287 -0.53 19.74 -3.81
C GLU A 287 -0.49 21.01 -2.98
N GLU A 288 -0.45 22.12 -3.67
CA GLU A 288 -0.92 23.40 -3.18
C GLU A 288 -2.40 23.56 -3.59
N GLN A 289 -3.37 23.16 -2.74
CA GLN A 289 -4.71 23.72 -2.84
C GLN A 289 -5.49 23.58 -1.50
N SER A 290 -6.18 24.67 -1.15
CA SER A 290 -6.84 24.90 0.13
C SER A 290 -8.00 23.91 0.40
N GLU A 291 -7.78 22.98 1.30
CA GLU A 291 -8.75 21.99 1.78
C GLU A 291 -10.08 22.58 2.29
N VAL A 292 -10.06 23.80 2.82
CA VAL A 292 -11.20 24.43 3.51
C VAL A 292 -12.31 24.87 2.54
N LEU A 293 -11.97 25.36 1.35
CA LEU A 293 -12.96 25.83 0.36
C LEU A 293 -13.76 24.68 -0.25
N VAL A 294 -13.10 23.56 -0.50
CA VAL A 294 -13.73 22.37 -1.09
C VAL A 294 -14.76 21.73 -0.16
N GLN A 295 -14.49 21.74 1.16
CA GLN A 295 -15.38 21.16 2.15
C GLN A 295 -16.70 21.95 2.32
N ILE A 296 -16.65 23.27 2.26
CA ILE A 296 -17.84 24.15 2.34
C ILE A 296 -18.76 23.92 1.15
N ASP A 297 -18.19 23.77 -0.05
CA ASP A 297 -18.95 23.53 -1.28
C ASP A 297 -19.65 22.16 -1.29
N ALA A 298 -19.01 21.12 -0.72
CA ALA A 298 -19.59 19.79 -0.57
C ALA A 298 -20.86 19.80 0.27
N GLU A 299 -20.80 20.45 1.42
CA GLU A 299 -21.97 20.56 2.31
C GLU A 299 -23.13 21.31 1.67
N ILE A 300 -22.84 22.32 0.84
CA ILE A 300 -23.87 23.09 0.12
C ILE A 300 -24.56 22.19 -0.89
N LEU A 301 -23.82 21.48 -1.74
CA LEU A 301 -24.37 20.56 -2.74
C LEU A 301 -25.18 19.44 -2.10
N ILE A 302 -24.71 18.85 -1.01
CA ILE A 302 -25.45 17.83 -0.26
C ILE A 302 -26.77 18.38 0.24
N ARG A 303 -26.78 19.59 0.81
CA ARG A 303 -28.04 20.23 1.26
C ARG A 303 -28.99 20.50 0.10
N GLN A 304 -28.49 20.90 -1.06
CA GLN A 304 -29.28 21.08 -2.28
C GLN A 304 -29.90 19.75 -2.72
N ILE A 305 -29.11 18.69 -2.83
CA ILE A 305 -29.58 17.34 -3.17
C ILE A 305 -30.67 16.88 -2.18
N GLN A 306 -30.46 17.05 -0.86
CA GLN A 306 -31.44 16.70 0.15
C GLN A 306 -32.74 17.53 -0.01
N GLN A 307 -32.61 18.80 -0.35
CA GLN A 307 -33.76 19.66 -0.62
C GLN A 307 -34.51 19.21 -1.87
N ASP A 308 -33.82 18.85 -2.95
CA ASP A 308 -34.41 18.36 -4.19
C ASP A 308 -35.17 17.05 -3.99
N ILE A 309 -34.61 16.12 -3.19
CA ILE A 309 -35.28 14.88 -2.81
C ILE A 309 -36.61 15.20 -2.09
N ARG A 310 -36.59 16.10 -1.09
CA ARG A 310 -37.78 16.51 -0.33
C ARG A 310 -38.83 17.22 -1.18
N MET A 311 -38.36 18.02 -2.13
CA MET A 311 -39.19 18.76 -3.08
C MET A 311 -39.72 17.89 -4.22
N LYS A 312 -39.24 16.67 -4.34
CA LYS A 312 -39.50 15.78 -5.47
C LYS A 312 -39.12 16.41 -6.83
N ASP A 313 -38.09 17.27 -6.83
CA ASP A 313 -37.55 17.90 -8.02
C ASP A 313 -36.47 17.04 -8.64
N LEU A 314 -36.88 16.11 -9.49
CA LEU A 314 -36.00 15.11 -10.09
C LEU A 314 -35.00 15.69 -11.09
N GLU A 315 -35.33 16.81 -11.71
CA GLU A 315 -34.44 17.48 -12.69
C GLU A 315 -33.28 18.17 -11.96
N SER A 316 -33.57 18.98 -10.95
CA SER A 316 -32.57 19.63 -10.11
C SER A 316 -31.75 18.60 -9.31
N LEU A 317 -32.39 17.52 -8.83
CA LEU A 317 -31.71 16.43 -8.14
C LEU A 317 -30.61 15.78 -9.01
N ARG A 318 -30.91 15.49 -10.28
CA ARG A 318 -29.91 14.93 -11.20
C ARG A 318 -28.79 15.92 -11.47
N GLU A 319 -29.14 17.17 -11.76
CA GLU A 319 -28.17 18.23 -12.03
C GLU A 319 -27.20 18.43 -10.85
N HIS A 320 -27.73 18.60 -9.63
CA HIS A 320 -26.90 18.80 -8.44
C HIS A 320 -26.10 17.53 -8.08
N PHE A 321 -26.66 16.34 -8.29
CA PHE A 321 -25.94 15.09 -8.05
C PHE A 321 -24.82 14.89 -9.08
N ASP A 322 -25.03 15.20 -10.36
CA ASP A 322 -23.99 15.12 -11.39
C ASP A 322 -22.90 16.16 -11.16
N GLN A 323 -23.26 17.39 -10.78
CA GLN A 323 -22.28 18.42 -10.37
C GLN A 323 -21.45 17.97 -9.16
N PHE A 324 -22.11 17.31 -8.18
CA PHE A 324 -21.42 16.74 -7.05
C PHE A 324 -20.44 15.65 -7.49
N CYS A 325 -20.87 14.72 -8.35
CA CYS A 325 -20.02 13.66 -8.87
C CYS A 325 -18.82 14.21 -9.65
N GLU A 326 -19.04 15.12 -10.61
CA GLU A 326 -17.97 15.76 -11.39
C GLU A 326 -16.93 16.45 -10.49
N LYS A 327 -17.41 17.15 -9.46
CA LYS A 327 -16.52 17.89 -8.57
C LYS A 327 -15.66 16.98 -7.71
N TYR A 328 -16.17 15.82 -7.30
CA TYR A 328 -15.50 14.92 -6.34
C TYR A 328 -14.89 13.66 -6.96
N GLU A 329 -15.22 13.33 -8.21
CA GLU A 329 -14.64 12.18 -8.91
C GLU A 329 -13.12 12.30 -9.11
N HIS A 330 -12.60 13.53 -9.17
CA HIS A 330 -11.19 13.83 -9.40
C HIS A 330 -10.45 14.41 -8.18
N GLN A 331 -11.13 14.57 -7.04
CA GLN A 331 -10.55 15.19 -5.85
C GLN A 331 -10.30 14.14 -4.75
N THR A 332 -9.03 13.97 -4.38
CA THR A 332 -8.56 13.02 -3.38
C THR A 332 -8.50 13.58 -1.95
N ILE A 333 -9.18 14.70 -1.71
CA ILE A 333 -9.09 15.48 -0.44
C ILE A 333 -9.82 14.80 0.71
N PHE A 334 -10.86 14.01 0.41
CA PHE A 334 -11.67 13.35 1.43
C PHE A 334 -11.24 11.91 1.64
N SER A 335 -11.28 11.42 2.90
CA SER A 335 -11.12 9.99 3.14
C SER A 335 -12.29 9.22 2.54
N GLN A 336 -12.03 7.99 2.07
CA GLN A 336 -13.10 7.13 1.54
C GLN A 336 -14.22 6.88 2.56
N ILE A 337 -13.89 6.86 3.87
CA ILE A 337 -14.86 6.70 4.95
C ILE A 337 -15.84 7.87 4.98
N TYR A 338 -15.32 9.10 4.87
CA TYR A 338 -16.14 10.29 4.84
C TYR A 338 -17.07 10.33 3.62
N ILE A 339 -16.56 10.00 2.45
CA ILE A 339 -17.36 9.89 1.22
C ILE A 339 -18.48 8.84 1.39
N LYS A 340 -18.13 7.65 1.82
CA LYS A 340 -19.12 6.58 2.05
C LYS A 340 -20.18 6.99 3.05
N PHE A 341 -19.80 7.69 4.11
CA PHE A 341 -20.75 8.24 5.09
C PHE A 341 -21.69 9.28 4.46
N MET A 342 -21.17 10.20 3.65
CA MET A 342 -22.01 11.19 2.97
C MET A 342 -23.01 10.54 2.02
N PHE A 343 -22.55 9.60 1.19
CA PHE A 343 -23.40 8.92 0.22
C PHE A 343 -24.42 7.98 0.90
N SER A 344 -24.08 7.35 2.01
CA SER A 344 -25.04 6.56 2.79
C SER A 344 -26.16 7.42 3.39
N ASN A 345 -25.85 8.65 3.82
CA ASN A 345 -26.86 9.59 4.27
C ASN A 345 -27.80 10.05 3.14
N LEU A 346 -27.24 10.27 1.93
CA LEU A 346 -28.06 10.58 0.75
C LEU A 346 -28.96 9.39 0.38
N LEU A 347 -28.43 8.19 0.40
CA LEU A 347 -29.18 6.97 0.13
C LEU A 347 -30.34 6.80 1.14
N LYS A 348 -30.06 7.00 2.42
CA LYS A 348 -31.09 6.98 3.47
C LYS A 348 -32.19 8.03 3.22
N GLU A 349 -31.84 9.28 2.87
CA GLU A 349 -32.80 10.32 2.55
C GLU A 349 -33.69 9.93 1.35
N ILE A 350 -33.10 9.29 0.32
CA ILE A 350 -33.84 8.75 -0.83
C ILE A 350 -34.84 7.71 -0.36
N TYR A 351 -34.41 6.71 0.45
CA TYR A 351 -35.28 5.63 0.94
C TYR A 351 -36.35 6.12 1.88
N ASP A 352 -36.08 7.15 2.69
CA ASP A 352 -37.09 7.76 3.57
C ASP A 352 -38.23 8.42 2.79
N ASN A 353 -38.01 8.75 1.51
CA ASN A 353 -39.02 9.32 0.60
C ASN A 353 -39.66 8.28 -0.33
N LEU A 354 -39.30 7.00 -0.23
CA LEU A 354 -40.02 5.90 -0.91
C LEU A 354 -41.22 5.49 -0.10
N GLU A 355 -42.40 5.26 -0.76
CA GLU A 355 -43.67 4.92 -0.08
C GLU A 355 -43.66 3.54 0.60
N ARG A 356 -42.83 2.61 0.11
CA ARG A 356 -42.62 1.31 0.75
C ARG A 356 -41.22 1.30 1.34
N LYS A 357 -41.15 1.54 2.65
CA LYS A 357 -39.89 1.40 3.40
C LYS A 357 -39.55 -0.08 3.57
N ASP A 358 -38.66 -0.60 2.76
CA ASP A 358 -38.01 -1.89 3.02
C ASP A 358 -36.68 -1.63 3.70
N GLU A 359 -36.68 -1.60 5.04
CA GLU A 359 -35.46 -1.38 5.83
C GLU A 359 -34.37 -2.41 5.50
N ARG A 360 -34.73 -3.64 5.16
CA ARG A 360 -33.76 -4.69 4.80
C ARG A 360 -33.10 -4.43 3.45
N GLU A 361 -33.80 -3.77 2.54
CA GLU A 361 -33.23 -3.40 1.25
C GLU A 361 -32.24 -2.23 1.39
N LEU A 362 -32.60 -1.22 2.19
CA LEU A 362 -31.73 -0.10 2.54
C LEU A 362 -30.44 -0.60 3.21
N ASP A 363 -30.55 -1.49 4.21
CA ASP A 363 -29.39 -2.05 4.90
C ASP A 363 -28.45 -2.77 3.92
N ARG A 364 -28.98 -3.56 2.98
CA ARG A 364 -28.18 -4.24 1.95
C ARG A 364 -27.47 -3.26 1.01
N GLU A 365 -28.12 -2.18 0.62
CA GLU A 365 -27.52 -1.20 -0.27
C GLU A 365 -26.48 -0.35 0.46
N ILE A 366 -26.72 0.00 1.72
CA ILE A 366 -25.71 0.64 2.57
C ILE A 366 -24.50 -0.28 2.75
N ASP A 367 -24.71 -1.56 3.05
CA ASP A 367 -23.65 -2.55 3.16
C ASP A 367 -22.86 -2.67 1.85
N ALA A 368 -23.53 -2.75 0.71
CA ALA A 368 -22.90 -2.79 -0.61
C ALA A 368 -22.08 -1.52 -0.89
N LEU A 369 -22.59 -0.34 -0.48
CA LEU A 369 -21.88 0.94 -0.60
C LEU A 369 -20.61 0.95 0.27
N TYR A 370 -20.68 0.49 1.51
CA TYR A 370 -19.51 0.43 2.39
C TYR A 370 -18.46 -0.58 1.91
N HIS A 371 -18.87 -1.68 1.28
CA HIS A 371 -17.98 -2.68 0.68
C HIS A 371 -17.46 -2.29 -0.70
N SER A 372 -17.97 -1.21 -1.30
CA SER A 372 -17.46 -0.74 -2.60
C SER A 372 -16.00 -0.31 -2.50
N SER A 373 -15.16 -0.83 -3.39
CA SER A 373 -13.73 -0.50 -3.48
C SER A 373 -13.45 0.76 -4.32
N SER A 374 -14.48 1.38 -4.92
CA SER A 374 -14.31 2.53 -5.82
C SER A 374 -15.40 3.57 -5.67
N MET A 375 -15.04 4.82 -5.96
CA MET A 375 -15.97 5.96 -6.03
C MET A 375 -17.08 5.72 -7.06
N VAL A 376 -16.76 5.11 -8.19
CA VAL A 376 -17.73 4.75 -9.23
C VAL A 376 -18.84 3.86 -8.69
N GLY A 377 -18.48 2.83 -7.89
CA GLY A 377 -19.46 1.94 -7.28
C GLY A 377 -20.36 2.66 -6.25
N VAL A 378 -19.80 3.58 -5.48
CA VAL A 378 -20.54 4.40 -4.53
C VAL A 378 -21.53 5.32 -5.24
N ILE A 379 -21.09 6.00 -6.29
CA ILE A 379 -21.94 6.86 -7.15
C ILE A 379 -23.07 6.03 -7.76
N GLN A 380 -22.75 4.85 -8.27
CA GLN A 380 -23.76 3.97 -8.91
C GLN A 380 -24.85 3.51 -7.95
N ALA A 381 -24.49 3.20 -6.69
CA ALA A 381 -25.47 2.84 -5.68
C ALA A 381 -26.51 3.97 -5.44
N VAL A 382 -26.06 5.22 -5.33
CA VAL A 382 -26.97 6.36 -5.16
C VAL A 382 -27.76 6.65 -6.44
N ARG A 383 -27.16 6.52 -7.63
CA ARG A 383 -27.88 6.66 -8.92
C ARG A 383 -29.04 5.65 -9.02
N MET A 384 -28.82 4.41 -8.65
CA MET A 384 -29.89 3.40 -8.62
C MET A 384 -31.02 3.80 -7.65
N GLY A 385 -30.66 4.34 -6.48
CA GLY A 385 -31.64 4.89 -5.54
C GLY A 385 -32.47 6.04 -6.15
N ILE A 386 -31.84 6.98 -6.85
CA ILE A 386 -32.51 8.09 -7.56
C ILE A 386 -33.46 7.54 -8.63
N GLU A 387 -33.03 6.57 -9.45
CA GLU A 387 -33.87 5.95 -10.49
C GLU A 387 -35.11 5.26 -9.90
N ARG A 388 -34.98 4.63 -8.75
CA ARG A 388 -36.12 4.06 -8.03
C ARG A 388 -37.07 5.13 -7.55
N LEU A 389 -36.53 6.19 -6.96
CA LEU A 389 -37.33 7.36 -6.53
C LEU A 389 -38.13 7.93 -7.71
N GLU A 390 -37.54 8.05 -8.88
CA GLU A 390 -38.23 8.48 -10.09
C GLU A 390 -39.35 7.53 -10.50
N THR A 391 -39.11 6.23 -10.44
CA THR A 391 -40.12 5.22 -10.81
C THR A 391 -41.34 5.32 -9.92
N VAL A 392 -41.14 5.49 -8.60
CA VAL A 392 -42.21 5.66 -7.63
C VAL A 392 -42.95 6.99 -7.88
N PHE A 393 -42.25 8.08 -8.10
CA PHE A 393 -42.89 9.39 -8.34
C PHE A 393 -43.65 9.45 -9.65
N ARG A 394 -43.22 8.69 -10.69
CA ARG A 394 -43.98 8.53 -11.96
C ARG A 394 -45.22 7.66 -11.80
N ALA A 395 -45.15 6.61 -10.97
CA ALA A 395 -46.27 5.70 -10.76
C ALA A 395 -47.43 6.34 -9.95
N ASP A 396 -47.10 7.30 -9.10
CA ASP A 396 -48.07 7.97 -8.18
C ASP A 396 -49.13 8.85 -8.87
N GLY A 397 -49.29 8.75 -10.20
CA GLY A 397 -50.44 9.28 -10.93
C GLY A 397 -50.63 10.79 -10.89
N GLY A 398 -49.64 11.54 -10.43
CA GLY A 398 -49.67 12.98 -10.31
C GLY A 398 -49.34 13.74 -11.59
N VAL A 399 -49.44 13.14 -12.78
CA VAL A 399 -48.99 13.75 -14.06
C VAL A 399 -49.68 15.10 -14.31
N ALA A 400 -50.93 15.28 -13.96
CA ALA A 400 -51.63 16.57 -14.10
C ALA A 400 -51.20 17.56 -13.00
N LYS A 401 -51.10 17.16 -11.76
CA LYS A 401 -50.71 18.01 -10.62
C LYS A 401 -49.26 18.39 -10.63
N ARG A 402 -48.38 17.48 -11.07
CA ARG A 402 -46.95 17.77 -11.29
C ARG A 402 -46.74 18.82 -12.38
N ARG A 403 -47.48 18.74 -13.49
CA ARG A 403 -47.39 19.70 -14.56
C ARG A 403 -47.72 21.10 -14.08
N GLU A 404 -48.72 21.25 -13.19
CA GLU A 404 -49.06 22.52 -12.56
C GLU A 404 -47.96 23.06 -11.66
N VAL A 405 -47.32 22.21 -10.83
CA VAL A 405 -46.22 22.60 -9.96
C VAL A 405 -44.96 22.93 -10.76
N GLU A 406 -44.67 22.18 -11.80
CA GLU A 406 -43.54 22.49 -12.70
C GLU A 406 -43.77 23.78 -13.46
N GLN A 407 -44.98 24.09 -13.91
CA GLN A 407 -45.30 25.38 -14.48
C GLN A 407 -45.04 26.53 -13.48
N ILE A 408 -45.38 26.34 -12.20
CA ILE A 408 -45.12 27.30 -11.13
C ILE A 408 -43.58 27.50 -10.96
N LYS A 409 -42.84 26.43 -10.87
CA LYS A 409 -41.38 26.49 -10.75
C LYS A 409 -40.72 27.16 -11.98
N GLN A 410 -41.17 26.82 -13.17
CA GLN A 410 -40.70 27.45 -14.40
C GLN A 410 -40.98 28.96 -14.40
N TYR A 411 -42.15 29.36 -14.01
CA TYR A 411 -42.48 30.79 -13.91
C TYR A 411 -41.62 31.52 -12.87
N ILE A 412 -41.28 30.86 -11.75
CA ILE A 412 -40.37 31.38 -10.75
C ILE A 412 -38.95 31.52 -11.35
N ARG A 413 -38.47 30.55 -12.08
CA ARG A 413 -37.13 30.58 -12.72
C ARG A 413 -37.00 31.75 -13.70
N GLU A 414 -38.06 32.03 -14.47
CA GLU A 414 -38.07 33.08 -15.47
C GLU A 414 -38.26 34.50 -14.89
N ASN A 415 -38.94 34.63 -13.74
CA ASN A 415 -39.37 35.89 -13.19
C ASN A 415 -38.93 36.17 -11.74
N TYR A 416 -38.01 35.39 -11.15
CA TYR A 416 -37.57 35.51 -9.76
C TYR A 416 -37.05 36.92 -9.39
N SER A 417 -36.54 37.69 -10.37
CA SER A 417 -36.02 39.05 -10.21
C SER A 417 -37.13 40.10 -9.95
N ASP A 418 -38.39 39.77 -10.20
CA ASP A 418 -39.49 40.68 -9.90
C ASP A 418 -39.71 40.74 -8.36
N SER A 419 -39.40 41.90 -7.78
CA SER A 419 -39.55 42.14 -6.35
C SER A 419 -40.97 42.03 -5.82
N GLY A 420 -41.98 42.23 -6.71
CA GLY A 420 -43.39 42.07 -6.40
C GLY A 420 -43.91 40.62 -6.40
N MET A 421 -43.09 39.69 -6.92
CA MET A 421 -43.48 38.29 -7.00
C MET A 421 -43.75 37.68 -5.61
N GLY A 422 -44.99 37.27 -5.44
CA GLY A 422 -45.49 36.58 -4.26
C GLY A 422 -46.56 35.53 -4.61
N VAL A 423 -47.16 34.89 -3.60
CA VAL A 423 -48.15 33.82 -3.81
C VAL A 423 -49.36 34.33 -4.62
N ASP A 424 -49.80 35.54 -4.39
CA ASP A 424 -50.97 36.09 -5.07
C ASP A 424 -50.70 36.38 -6.56
N GLN A 425 -49.51 36.85 -6.92
CA GLN A 425 -49.14 37.05 -8.29
C GLN A 425 -48.97 35.75 -9.05
N LEU A 426 -48.26 34.78 -8.44
CA LEU A 426 -48.08 33.42 -8.99
C LEU A 426 -49.46 32.74 -9.21
N ALA A 427 -50.38 32.88 -8.28
CA ALA A 427 -51.73 32.30 -8.37
C ALA A 427 -52.51 32.88 -9.56
N ARG A 428 -52.38 34.17 -9.79
CA ARG A 428 -53.04 34.85 -10.95
C ARG A 428 -52.46 34.36 -12.27
N GLU A 429 -51.13 34.23 -12.37
CA GLU A 429 -50.43 33.81 -13.60
C GLU A 429 -50.75 32.37 -14.00
N VAL A 430 -50.88 31.49 -13.01
CA VAL A 430 -51.20 30.07 -13.29
C VAL A 430 -52.68 29.76 -13.24
N GLY A 431 -53.54 30.82 -13.09
CA GLY A 431 -55.01 30.65 -13.08
C GLY A 431 -55.56 29.91 -11.87
N MET A 432 -54.91 30.02 -10.70
CA MET A 432 -55.30 29.33 -9.48
C MET A 432 -55.65 30.31 -8.36
N THR A 433 -56.35 29.81 -7.34
CA THR A 433 -56.51 30.59 -6.10
C THR A 433 -55.25 30.47 -5.22
N PRO A 434 -54.87 31.54 -4.48
CA PRO A 434 -53.68 31.52 -3.61
C PRO A 434 -53.64 30.37 -2.62
N ASN A 435 -54.78 30.01 -2.06
CA ASN A 435 -54.91 28.89 -1.12
C ASN A 435 -54.71 27.53 -1.80
N TYR A 436 -55.27 27.33 -2.98
CA TYR A 436 -55.08 26.10 -3.75
C TYR A 436 -53.63 25.96 -4.20
N LEU A 437 -53.04 27.01 -4.75
CA LEU A 437 -51.65 27.06 -5.14
C LEU A 437 -50.72 26.68 -3.97
N SER A 438 -50.87 27.34 -2.83
CA SER A 438 -50.08 27.08 -1.63
C SER A 438 -50.24 25.63 -1.14
N SER A 439 -51.46 25.08 -1.16
CA SER A 439 -51.74 23.71 -0.74
C SER A 439 -51.13 22.68 -1.68
N ILE A 440 -51.31 22.85 -3.03
CA ILE A 440 -50.78 21.91 -4.02
C ILE A 440 -49.28 21.96 -4.07
N PHE A 441 -48.68 23.14 -3.99
CA PHE A 441 -47.22 23.31 -3.96
C PHE A 441 -46.65 22.64 -2.72
N LYS A 442 -47.15 22.96 -1.52
CA LYS A 442 -46.70 22.34 -0.26
C LYS A 442 -46.88 20.83 -0.25
N LYS A 443 -48.02 20.31 -0.77
CA LYS A 443 -48.29 18.87 -0.82
C LYS A 443 -47.37 18.12 -1.75
N ASN A 444 -46.91 18.76 -2.87
CA ASN A 444 -46.07 18.12 -3.86
C ASN A 444 -44.56 18.38 -3.64
N THR A 445 -44.17 19.47 -2.95
CA THR A 445 -42.77 19.84 -2.73
C THR A 445 -42.32 19.68 -1.27
N GLY A 446 -43.24 19.54 -0.32
CA GLY A 446 -42.97 19.44 1.12
C GLY A 446 -42.71 20.81 1.79
N GLU A 447 -42.55 21.89 1.04
CA GLU A 447 -42.32 23.23 1.60
C GLU A 447 -43.32 24.27 1.07
N ASN A 448 -43.40 25.42 1.75
CA ASN A 448 -44.27 26.49 1.27
C ASN A 448 -43.63 27.29 0.13
N LEU A 449 -44.47 27.76 -0.77
CA LEU A 449 -44.04 28.48 -1.99
C LEU A 449 -43.18 29.72 -1.72
N SER A 450 -43.43 30.46 -0.65
CA SER A 450 -42.66 31.63 -0.28
C SER A 450 -41.23 31.25 0.15
N ARG A 451 -41.08 30.14 0.82
CA ARG A 451 -39.78 29.62 1.23
C ARG A 451 -38.97 29.15 0.02
N TYR A 452 -39.60 28.44 -0.91
CA TYR A 452 -39.01 28.03 -2.18
C TYR A 452 -38.51 29.23 -2.98
N LEU A 453 -39.35 30.24 -3.20
CA LEU A 453 -38.97 31.46 -3.91
C LEU A 453 -37.79 32.17 -3.24
N LYS A 454 -37.81 32.27 -1.91
CA LYS A 454 -36.69 32.85 -1.15
C LYS A 454 -35.39 32.04 -1.35
N GLY A 455 -35.47 30.72 -1.27
CA GLY A 455 -34.34 29.81 -1.50
C GLY A 455 -33.77 29.96 -2.90
N PHE A 456 -34.62 29.95 -3.92
CA PHE A 456 -34.21 30.11 -5.31
C PHE A 456 -33.48 31.45 -5.55
N ARG A 457 -34.01 32.56 -4.99
CA ARG A 457 -33.37 33.87 -5.05
C ARG A 457 -32.00 33.89 -4.36
N MET A 458 -31.83 33.17 -3.24
CA MET A 458 -30.55 33.06 -2.54
C MET A 458 -29.49 32.31 -3.37
N GLU A 459 -29.90 31.22 -4.03
CA GLU A 459 -28.99 30.47 -4.92
C GLU A 459 -28.53 31.34 -6.12
N ARG A 460 -29.45 32.09 -6.76
CA ARG A 460 -29.08 33.02 -7.83
C ARG A 460 -28.17 34.15 -7.35
N ALA A 461 -28.36 34.60 -6.11
CA ALA A 461 -27.46 35.57 -5.50
C ALA A 461 -26.06 35.02 -5.31
N ARG A 462 -25.95 33.75 -4.88
CA ARG A 462 -24.69 33.05 -4.75
C ARG A 462 -23.96 32.96 -6.08
N GLU A 463 -24.63 32.47 -7.12
CA GLU A 463 -24.06 32.39 -8.47
C GLU A 463 -23.53 33.74 -8.97
N MET A 464 -24.26 34.83 -8.71
CA MET A 464 -23.80 36.17 -9.09
C MET A 464 -22.60 36.64 -8.27
N LEU A 465 -22.52 36.27 -6.99
CA LEU A 465 -21.37 36.59 -6.14
C LEU A 465 -20.11 35.87 -6.60
N GLU A 466 -20.25 34.64 -7.08
CA GLU A 466 -19.15 33.81 -7.58
C GLU A 466 -18.66 34.24 -8.97
N ASN A 467 -19.59 34.60 -9.84
CA ASN A 467 -19.29 34.80 -11.26
C ASN A 467 -19.17 36.29 -11.67
N THR A 468 -19.44 37.22 -10.76
CA THR A 468 -19.42 38.66 -11.09
C THR A 468 -18.83 39.49 -9.94
N ASN A 469 -18.23 40.64 -10.31
CA ASN A 469 -17.77 41.65 -9.37
C ASN A 469 -18.83 42.74 -9.08
N GLU A 470 -20.12 42.48 -9.33
CA GLU A 470 -21.19 43.42 -9.12
C GLU A 470 -21.37 43.78 -7.63
N LYS A 471 -21.72 45.03 -7.34
CA LYS A 471 -21.98 45.47 -5.96
C LYS A 471 -23.13 44.68 -5.36
N ILE A 472 -23.02 44.30 -4.06
CA ILE A 472 -24.04 43.57 -3.34
C ILE A 472 -25.45 44.18 -3.47
N GLY A 473 -25.56 45.50 -3.51
CA GLY A 473 -26.82 46.19 -3.75
C GLY A 473 -27.44 45.90 -5.13
N ILE A 474 -26.61 45.73 -6.19
CA ILE A 474 -27.06 45.39 -7.54
C ILE A 474 -27.51 43.91 -7.56
N ILE A 475 -26.75 43.01 -6.95
CA ILE A 475 -27.12 41.57 -6.83
C ILE A 475 -28.45 41.44 -6.06
N CYS A 476 -28.60 42.16 -4.95
CA CYS A 476 -29.83 42.22 -4.18
C CYS A 476 -31.05 42.58 -5.08
N GLU A 477 -30.94 43.62 -5.89
CA GLU A 477 -32.00 44.07 -6.81
C GLU A 477 -32.28 43.03 -7.92
N LYS A 478 -31.25 42.48 -8.56
CA LYS A 478 -31.34 41.47 -9.60
C LYS A 478 -31.94 40.15 -9.08
N CYS A 479 -31.80 39.85 -7.79
CA CYS A 479 -32.41 38.71 -7.16
C CYS A 479 -33.82 38.99 -6.60
N GLY A 480 -34.41 40.14 -6.92
CA GLY A 480 -35.80 40.45 -6.53
C GLY A 480 -35.97 40.86 -5.07
N PHE A 481 -34.93 41.39 -4.42
CA PHE A 481 -35.04 41.95 -3.08
C PHE A 481 -35.00 43.49 -3.11
N VAL A 482 -35.95 44.12 -2.42
CA VAL A 482 -36.06 45.58 -2.33
C VAL A 482 -35.11 46.17 -1.30
N ASN A 483 -34.77 45.38 -0.23
CA ASN A 483 -34.00 45.87 0.90
C ASN A 483 -32.73 45.09 1.08
N VAL A 484 -31.58 45.75 0.94
CA VAL A 484 -30.23 45.16 1.07
C VAL A 484 -29.96 44.56 2.44
N SER A 485 -30.46 45.16 3.51
CA SER A 485 -30.28 44.65 4.86
C SER A 485 -31.02 43.34 5.04
N TYR A 486 -32.25 43.25 4.57
CA TYR A 486 -33.05 42.02 4.59
C TYR A 486 -32.43 40.92 3.70
N PHE A 487 -31.91 41.29 2.53
CA PHE A 487 -31.15 40.40 1.66
C PHE A 487 -29.94 39.80 2.37
N CYS A 488 -29.08 40.67 2.95
CA CYS A 488 -27.88 40.20 3.67
C CYS A 488 -28.20 39.30 4.87
N GLN A 489 -29.25 39.60 5.62
CA GLN A 489 -29.73 38.77 6.70
C GLN A 489 -30.21 37.41 6.17
N SER A 490 -31.04 37.42 5.11
CA SER A 490 -31.59 36.21 4.49
C SER A 490 -30.48 35.32 3.90
N PHE A 491 -29.49 35.91 3.28
CA PHE A 491 -28.32 35.20 2.75
C PHE A 491 -27.51 34.55 3.87
N ARG A 492 -27.27 35.29 4.97
CA ARG A 492 -26.57 34.73 6.14
C ARG A 492 -27.36 33.61 6.83
N GLU A 493 -28.70 33.73 6.91
CA GLU A 493 -29.56 32.66 7.42
C GLU A 493 -29.51 31.39 6.55
N TYR A 494 -29.37 31.57 5.22
CA TYR A 494 -29.38 30.46 4.27
C TYR A 494 -28.02 29.78 4.11
N PHE A 495 -26.92 30.57 3.99
CA PHE A 495 -25.58 30.07 3.74
C PHE A 495 -24.65 30.14 4.97
N GLY A 496 -25.07 30.64 6.11
CA GLY A 496 -24.27 30.73 7.34
C GLY A 496 -23.34 31.94 7.42
N ILE A 497 -23.03 32.61 6.31
CA ILE A 497 -22.12 33.77 6.21
C ILE A 497 -22.74 34.90 5.40
N SER A 498 -22.21 36.14 5.56
CA SER A 498 -22.73 37.28 4.83
C SER A 498 -22.29 37.26 3.35
N PRO A 499 -23.05 37.88 2.41
CA PRO A 499 -22.69 37.96 0.99
C PRO A 499 -21.29 38.50 0.75
N GLN A 500 -20.85 39.50 1.53
CA GLN A 500 -19.48 40.03 1.41
C GLN A 500 -18.42 39.02 1.80
N LYS A 501 -18.61 38.35 2.94
CA LYS A 501 -17.69 37.30 3.37
C LYS A 501 -17.66 36.12 2.39
N TYR A 502 -18.80 35.79 1.79
CA TYR A 502 -18.89 34.71 0.80
C TYR A 502 -18.03 35.04 -0.41
N ARG A 503 -18.09 36.28 -0.93
CA ARG A 503 -17.27 36.75 -2.06
C ARG A 503 -15.78 36.75 -1.72
N ASP A 504 -15.43 37.33 -0.53
CA ASP A 504 -14.02 37.44 -0.10
C ASP A 504 -13.35 36.07 0.15
N GLN A 505 -14.12 35.01 0.27
CA GLN A 505 -13.62 33.62 0.40
C GLN A 505 -13.46 32.91 -0.95
N GLY A 506 -14.04 33.44 -2.03
CA GLY A 506 -13.97 32.91 -3.38
C GLY A 506 -12.91 33.61 -4.27
N GLU A 507 -12.30 34.69 -3.79
CA GLU A 507 -11.08 35.31 -4.33
C GLU A 507 -9.83 34.69 -3.67
#